data_5d9f5fc4cf8f11bc6991f5a39e79ff74
#
_entry.id   5d9f5fc4cf8f11bc6991f5a39e79ff74
#
_cell.length_a   1.000
_cell.length_b   1.000
_cell.length_c   1.000
_cell.angle_alpha   90.00
_cell.angle_beta   90.00
_cell.angle_gamma   90.00
#
_symmetry.space_group_name_H-M   'P 1'
#
loop_
_entity.id
_entity.type
_entity.pdbx_description
1 polymer ?
#
loop_
_entity_poly.entity_id
_entity_poly.type
_entity_poly.pdbx_seq_one_letter_code
_entity_poly.pdbx_strand_id
1 'polypeptide(L)'
;RDTDRSRGLGDVYKRQIIDYSPKQNIKNNSMDKDLKKVVVLLAHPNMENSQANKALLDAIKDIEDVAIFNLYEMLEQDILNMDAWSRIISHANAVVYQFPFYWMSAPSLLKKWQDGIFTYLAKTPAVAGKPLLVVTTTGSEFDAYRSGGRNRFTVDELLRPYQGGAVHAGMIWQSPFVVYGMGTPDAEKNIALAADLYKKRVMALIGKDKSEDSW
;
A
#
# COMPACT_ATOMS: atom_id res chain seq x y z
N ARG A 1 -21.61 -39.25 -9.28
CA ARG A 1 -22.38 -38.06 -9.77
C ARG A 1 -21.99 -36.81 -9.00
N ASP A 2 -20.68 -36.47 -8.97
CA ASP A 2 -20.18 -35.24 -8.32
C ASP A 2 -18.89 -34.70 -8.97
N THR A 3 -18.79 -34.74 -10.30
CA THR A 3 -17.59 -34.28 -11.01
C THR A 3 -17.79 -33.04 -11.89
N ASP A 4 -19.00 -32.44 -11.94
CA ASP A 4 -19.27 -31.31 -12.83
C ASP A 4 -19.23 -29.90 -12.20
N ARG A 5 -19.07 -29.77 -10.86
CA ARG A 5 -19.03 -28.46 -10.22
C ARG A 5 -17.65 -27.81 -10.17
N SER A 6 -16.57 -28.57 -10.35
CA SER A 6 -15.20 -28.01 -10.31
C SER A 6 -14.71 -27.47 -11.66
N ARG A 7 -15.35 -27.87 -12.78
CA ARG A 7 -14.98 -27.38 -14.12
C ARG A 7 -15.45 -25.95 -14.42
N GLY A 8 -16.56 -25.52 -13.82
CA GLY A 8 -17.14 -24.20 -14.07
C GLY A 8 -16.34 -23.02 -13.49
N LEU A 9 -15.66 -23.20 -12.35
CA LEU A 9 -14.87 -22.14 -11.73
C LEU A 9 -13.56 -21.86 -12.48
N GLY A 10 -12.90 -22.89 -13.01
CA GLY A 10 -11.70 -22.73 -13.81
C GLY A 10 -11.92 -21.97 -15.14
N ASP A 11 -13.09 -22.13 -15.77
CA ASP A 11 -13.43 -21.45 -17.02
C ASP A 11 -13.91 -20.01 -16.82
N VAL A 12 -14.49 -19.68 -15.67
CA VAL A 12 -14.82 -18.29 -15.33
C VAL A 12 -13.54 -17.47 -15.11
N TYR A 13 -12.52 -18.03 -14.45
CA TYR A 13 -11.21 -17.37 -14.31
C TYR A 13 -10.45 -17.27 -15.64
N LYS A 14 -10.54 -18.25 -16.52
CA LYS A 14 -9.90 -18.22 -17.84
C LYS A 14 -10.53 -17.21 -18.80
N ARG A 15 -11.84 -16.94 -18.69
CA ARG A 15 -12.52 -15.92 -19.53
C ARG A 15 -12.31 -14.49 -19.04
N GLN A 16 -11.82 -14.28 -17.82
CA GLN A 16 -11.40 -12.96 -17.32
C GLN A 16 -9.94 -12.63 -17.66
N ILE A 17 -9.17 -13.57 -18.19
CA ILE A 17 -7.91 -13.26 -18.86
C ILE A 17 -8.28 -12.75 -20.26
N ILE A 18 -8.71 -11.51 -20.32
CA ILE A 18 -8.82 -10.76 -21.58
C ILE A 18 -7.42 -10.76 -22.19
N ASP A 19 -7.37 -11.20 -23.43
CA ASP A 19 -6.20 -11.24 -24.31
C ASP A 19 -5.48 -9.88 -24.31
N TYR A 20 -4.53 -9.70 -23.40
CA TYR A 20 -3.64 -8.55 -23.33
C TYR A 20 -2.50 -8.77 -24.31
N SER A 21 -2.80 -8.63 -25.60
CA SER A 21 -1.78 -8.45 -26.63
C SER A 21 -1.12 -7.08 -26.41
N PRO A 22 0.20 -6.97 -26.15
CA PRO A 22 0.86 -5.69 -25.87
C PRO A 22 1.00 -4.90 -27.18
N LYS A 23 0.00 -4.10 -27.51
CA LYS A 23 0.12 -3.07 -28.55
C LYS A 23 0.12 -1.70 -27.91
N GLN A 24 1.23 -1.35 -27.30
CA GLN A 24 1.80 0.00 -27.33
C GLN A 24 3.13 0.00 -26.58
N ASN A 25 4.21 0.42 -27.27
CA ASN A 25 5.52 0.67 -26.70
C ASN A 25 5.41 1.76 -25.62
N ILE A 26 5.26 1.38 -24.35
CA ILE A 26 5.66 2.23 -23.24
C ILE A 26 7.17 2.34 -23.38
N LYS A 27 7.64 3.52 -23.73
CA LYS A 27 9.07 3.80 -23.89
C LYS A 27 9.76 3.40 -22.59
N ASN A 28 10.56 2.34 -22.63
CA ASN A 28 11.32 1.77 -21.50
C ASN A 28 12.13 2.81 -20.70
N ASN A 29 12.37 4.00 -21.26
CA ASN A 29 13.17 5.06 -20.66
C ASN A 29 12.49 5.88 -19.56
N SER A 30 11.16 5.85 -19.39
CA SER A 30 10.50 6.61 -18.32
C SER A 30 10.40 5.81 -17.00
N MET A 31 10.30 4.49 -17.08
CA MET A 31 10.09 3.63 -15.89
C MET A 31 11.38 3.31 -15.11
N ASP A 32 12.57 3.48 -15.70
CA ASP A 32 13.82 3.28 -14.96
C ASP A 32 14.06 4.37 -13.90
N LYS A 33 13.42 5.54 -14.08
CA LYS A 33 13.44 6.62 -13.07
C LYS A 33 12.66 6.27 -11.81
N ASP A 34 11.77 5.27 -11.91
CA ASP A 34 10.89 4.84 -10.81
C ASP A 34 11.47 3.66 -10.01
N LEU A 35 12.71 3.22 -10.34
CA LEU A 35 13.41 2.18 -9.61
C LEU A 35 14.04 2.74 -8.33
N LYS A 36 13.24 2.82 -7.27
CA LYS A 36 13.60 3.39 -5.99
C LYS A 36 13.60 2.35 -4.87
N LYS A 37 14.23 2.68 -3.75
CA LYS A 37 14.35 1.76 -2.60
C LYS A 37 13.06 1.58 -1.83
N VAL A 38 12.22 2.62 -1.77
CA VAL A 38 10.90 2.55 -1.12
C VAL A 38 9.83 2.87 -2.15
N VAL A 39 8.87 1.97 -2.29
CA VAL A 39 7.72 2.12 -3.17
C VAL A 39 6.48 2.38 -2.33
N VAL A 40 5.86 3.53 -2.51
CA VAL A 40 4.62 3.93 -1.85
C VAL A 40 3.44 3.77 -2.81
N LEU A 41 2.54 2.86 -2.50
CA LEU A 41 1.25 2.70 -3.19
C LEU A 41 0.22 3.55 -2.45
N LEU A 42 -0.06 4.72 -3.00
CA LEU A 42 -1.10 5.60 -2.48
C LEU A 42 -2.45 5.20 -3.07
N ALA A 43 -3.41 4.91 -2.22
CA ALA A 43 -4.79 4.65 -2.60
C ALA A 43 -5.73 5.65 -1.93
N HIS A 44 -5.84 6.85 -2.50
CA HIS A 44 -6.74 7.89 -1.99
C HIS A 44 -7.65 8.42 -3.10
N PRO A 45 -8.99 8.21 -3.03
CA PRO A 45 -9.89 8.57 -4.12
C PRO A 45 -10.06 10.08 -4.36
N ASN A 46 -9.69 10.90 -3.39
CA ASN A 46 -9.84 12.36 -3.47
C ASN A 46 -8.68 13.07 -2.75
N MET A 47 -7.51 13.10 -3.40
CA MET A 47 -6.29 13.71 -2.84
C MET A 47 -6.39 15.24 -2.70
N GLU A 48 -7.19 15.90 -3.53
CA GLU A 48 -7.35 17.36 -3.48
C GLU A 48 -7.88 17.82 -2.11
N ASN A 49 -8.79 17.04 -1.54
CA ASN A 49 -9.41 17.34 -0.24
C ASN A 49 -8.71 16.62 0.94
N SER A 50 -7.61 15.92 0.70
CA SER A 50 -6.89 15.22 1.75
C SER A 50 -5.83 16.11 2.41
N GLN A 51 -6.04 16.51 3.65
CA GLN A 51 -5.04 17.23 4.43
C GLN A 51 -3.93 16.29 4.91
N ALA A 52 -4.29 15.20 5.57
CA ALA A 52 -3.33 14.30 6.20
C ALA A 52 -2.48 13.52 5.20
N ASN A 53 -3.10 12.79 4.24
CA ASN A 53 -2.31 12.03 3.28
C ASN A 53 -1.44 12.94 2.40
N LYS A 54 -1.91 14.16 2.09
CA LYS A 54 -1.11 15.15 1.37
C LYS A 54 0.12 15.56 2.17
N ALA A 55 -0.05 15.95 3.44
CA ALA A 55 1.07 16.33 4.30
C ALA A 55 2.09 15.19 4.49
N LEU A 56 1.62 13.96 4.66
CA LEU A 56 2.50 12.78 4.72
C LEU A 56 3.31 12.61 3.42
N LEU A 57 2.67 12.74 2.26
CA LEU A 57 3.38 12.66 0.97
C LEU A 57 4.35 13.81 0.78
N ASP A 58 3.96 15.03 1.13
CA ASP A 58 4.83 16.21 1.03
C ASP A 58 6.11 16.06 1.87
N ALA A 59 6.05 15.34 2.99
CA ALA A 59 7.20 15.06 3.82
C ALA A 59 8.24 14.11 3.18
N ILE A 60 7.83 13.30 2.21
CA ILE A 60 8.68 12.25 1.62
C ILE A 60 8.89 12.37 0.11
N LYS A 61 8.12 13.19 -0.61
CA LYS A 61 8.15 13.28 -2.09
C LYS A 61 9.49 13.66 -2.67
N ASP A 62 10.29 14.44 -1.94
CA ASP A 62 11.60 14.93 -2.37
C ASP A 62 12.76 14.00 -1.95
N ILE A 63 12.45 12.84 -1.34
CA ILE A 63 13.46 11.84 -1.00
C ILE A 63 13.80 11.05 -2.27
N GLU A 64 15.05 11.12 -2.71
CA GLU A 64 15.52 10.51 -3.97
C GLU A 64 15.20 9.03 -4.12
N ASP A 65 15.26 8.26 -3.01
CA ASP A 65 15.04 6.81 -2.99
C ASP A 65 13.56 6.40 -2.81
N VAL A 66 12.61 7.34 -2.91
CA VAL A 66 11.17 7.09 -2.77
C VAL A 66 10.46 7.26 -4.09
N ALA A 67 9.67 6.27 -4.48
CA ALA A 67 8.71 6.38 -5.59
C ALA A 67 7.28 6.32 -5.03
N ILE A 68 6.45 7.26 -5.45
CA ILE A 68 5.03 7.34 -5.04
C ILE A 68 4.16 7.07 -6.26
N PHE A 69 3.29 6.06 -6.15
CA PHE A 69 2.32 5.70 -7.19
C PHE A 69 0.90 5.94 -6.64
N ASN A 70 0.24 6.99 -7.12
CA ASN A 70 -1.15 7.24 -6.80
C ASN A 70 -2.05 6.37 -7.71
N LEU A 71 -2.60 5.30 -7.15
CA LEU A 71 -3.41 4.35 -7.91
C LEU A 71 -4.66 4.99 -8.54
N TYR A 72 -5.18 6.08 -7.96
CA TYR A 72 -6.36 6.78 -8.47
C TYR A 72 -6.05 7.77 -9.61
N GLU A 73 -4.78 8.07 -9.86
CA GLU A 73 -4.31 8.90 -10.98
C GLU A 73 -3.72 8.06 -12.12
N MET A 74 -3.49 6.77 -11.89
CA MET A 74 -2.97 5.85 -12.90
C MET A 74 -4.09 5.39 -13.86
N LEU A 75 -3.72 5.16 -15.12
CA LEU A 75 -4.61 4.47 -16.04
C LEU A 75 -4.83 3.02 -15.60
N GLU A 76 -6.00 2.47 -15.86
CA GLU A 76 -6.36 1.11 -15.41
C GLU A 76 -5.37 0.05 -15.91
N GLN A 77 -4.92 0.17 -17.14
CA GLN A 77 -3.93 -0.71 -17.74
C GLN A 77 -2.57 -0.67 -17.02
N ASP A 78 -2.19 0.48 -16.46
CA ASP A 78 -0.92 0.64 -15.76
C ASP A 78 -1.01 0.10 -14.32
N ILE A 79 -2.18 0.22 -13.69
CA ILE A 79 -2.44 -0.40 -12.37
C ILE A 79 -2.25 -1.92 -12.43
N LEU A 80 -2.61 -2.56 -13.55
CA LEU A 80 -2.53 -4.01 -13.74
C LEU A 80 -1.36 -4.45 -14.64
N ASN A 81 -0.39 -3.58 -14.90
CA ASN A 81 0.79 -3.90 -15.69
C ASN A 81 1.79 -4.73 -14.88
N MET A 82 1.71 -6.06 -15.02
CA MET A 82 2.51 -7.02 -14.26
C MET A 82 4.01 -6.83 -14.47
N ASP A 83 4.46 -6.63 -15.72
CA ASP A 83 5.89 -6.51 -16.04
C ASP A 83 6.49 -5.25 -15.40
N ALA A 84 5.75 -4.15 -15.43
CA ALA A 84 6.15 -2.90 -14.80
C ALA A 84 6.26 -3.06 -13.28
N TRP A 85 5.22 -3.59 -12.63
CA TRP A 85 5.20 -3.78 -11.19
C TRP A 85 6.23 -4.81 -10.72
N SER A 86 6.43 -5.89 -11.48
CA SER A 86 7.46 -6.89 -11.16
C SER A 86 8.85 -6.24 -11.12
N ARG A 87 9.18 -5.40 -12.09
CA ARG A 87 10.44 -4.66 -12.13
C ARG A 87 10.55 -3.68 -10.97
N ILE A 88 9.54 -2.82 -10.77
CA ILE A 88 9.53 -1.80 -9.72
C ILE A 88 9.69 -2.45 -8.33
N ILE A 89 8.85 -3.43 -8.02
CA ILE A 89 8.85 -4.09 -6.71
C ILE A 89 10.11 -4.92 -6.50
N SER A 90 10.67 -5.56 -7.52
CA SER A 90 11.91 -6.34 -7.37
C SER A 90 13.10 -5.46 -6.96
N HIS A 91 13.18 -4.22 -7.44
CA HIS A 91 14.24 -3.27 -7.08
C HIS A 91 14.00 -2.59 -5.72
N ALA A 92 12.78 -2.52 -5.26
CA ALA A 92 12.47 -1.89 -3.98
C ALA A 92 13.03 -2.69 -2.80
N ASN A 93 13.47 -2.00 -1.76
CA ASN A 93 13.83 -2.58 -0.47
C ASN A 93 12.61 -2.76 0.44
N ALA A 94 11.61 -1.88 0.30
CA ALA A 94 10.38 -1.89 1.09
C ALA A 94 9.18 -1.42 0.28
N VAL A 95 7.99 -1.85 0.70
CA VAL A 95 6.70 -1.43 0.14
C VAL A 95 5.88 -0.76 1.21
N VAL A 96 5.23 0.34 0.87
CA VAL A 96 4.32 1.09 1.74
C VAL A 96 2.93 1.11 1.10
N TYR A 97 1.91 0.72 1.84
CA TYR A 97 0.51 0.97 1.48
C TYR A 97 0.03 2.19 2.24
N GLN A 98 -0.26 3.30 1.54
CA GLN A 98 -0.75 4.53 2.14
C GLN A 98 -2.19 4.81 1.69
N PHE A 99 -3.12 4.94 2.66
CA PHE A 99 -4.54 5.13 2.35
C PHE A 99 -5.34 5.72 3.51
N PRO A 100 -6.48 6.40 3.25
CA PRO A 100 -7.44 6.76 4.27
C PRO A 100 -8.22 5.52 4.72
N PHE A 101 -8.50 5.43 6.01
CA PHE A 101 -9.21 4.28 6.59
C PHE A 101 -10.72 4.40 6.32
N TYR A 102 -11.15 3.85 5.20
CA TYR A 102 -12.55 3.88 4.79
C TYR A 102 -13.25 2.56 5.13
N TRP A 103 -14.32 2.66 5.93
CA TRP A 103 -15.10 1.50 6.34
C TRP A 103 -14.24 0.33 6.86
N MET A 104 -13.34 0.68 7.79
CA MET A 104 -12.44 -0.26 8.47
C MET A 104 -11.43 -0.96 7.53
N SER A 105 -11.18 -0.39 6.35
CA SER A 105 -10.27 -0.96 5.35
C SER A 105 -9.68 0.12 4.42
N ALA A 106 -8.94 -0.32 3.39
CA ALA A 106 -8.45 0.56 2.34
C ALA A 106 -9.50 0.80 1.25
N PRO A 107 -9.38 1.90 0.47
CA PRO A 107 -10.14 2.11 -0.75
C PRO A 107 -9.94 0.98 -1.77
N SER A 108 -10.94 0.77 -2.63
CA SER A 108 -11.06 -0.41 -3.51
C SER A 108 -9.91 -0.62 -4.49
N LEU A 109 -9.25 0.45 -4.99
CA LEU A 109 -8.15 0.29 -5.95
C LEU A 109 -6.93 -0.38 -5.34
N LEU A 110 -6.67 -0.24 -4.02
CA LEU A 110 -5.61 -1.00 -3.38
C LEU A 110 -5.92 -2.50 -3.42
N LYS A 111 -7.16 -2.89 -3.15
CA LYS A 111 -7.57 -4.30 -3.24
C LYS A 111 -7.49 -4.82 -4.68
N LYS A 112 -7.90 -4.02 -5.68
CA LYS A 112 -7.76 -4.36 -7.10
C LYS A 112 -6.31 -4.62 -7.47
N TRP A 113 -5.38 -3.75 -7.01
CA TRP A 113 -3.94 -3.95 -7.22
C TRP A 113 -3.45 -5.23 -6.53
N GLN A 114 -3.86 -5.48 -5.29
CA GLN A 114 -3.49 -6.71 -4.58
C GLN A 114 -3.97 -7.96 -5.32
N ASP A 115 -5.22 -7.99 -5.76
CA ASP A 115 -5.78 -9.16 -6.44
C ASP A 115 -5.17 -9.38 -7.84
N GLY A 116 -4.89 -8.30 -8.56
CA GLY A 116 -4.33 -8.36 -9.91
C GLY A 116 -2.81 -8.51 -9.97
N ILE A 117 -2.07 -7.82 -9.08
CA ILE A 117 -0.61 -7.74 -9.12
C ILE A 117 0.03 -8.52 -7.98
N PHE A 118 -0.33 -8.20 -6.72
CA PHE A 118 0.33 -8.78 -5.56
C PHE A 118 0.17 -10.30 -5.49
N THR A 119 -0.97 -10.83 -5.94
CA THR A 119 -1.23 -12.28 -6.04
C THR A 119 -0.15 -13.02 -6.85
N TYR A 120 0.40 -12.39 -7.89
CA TYR A 120 1.46 -12.98 -8.70
C TYR A 120 2.83 -12.71 -8.10
N LEU A 121 3.09 -11.49 -7.64
CA LEU A 121 4.36 -11.12 -7.01
C LEU A 121 4.65 -11.97 -5.77
N ALA A 122 3.63 -12.32 -4.99
CA ALA A 122 3.73 -13.17 -3.80
C ALA A 122 4.23 -14.60 -4.09
N LYS A 123 4.17 -15.04 -5.35
CA LYS A 123 4.69 -16.34 -5.81
C LYS A 123 6.13 -16.27 -6.32
N THR A 124 6.74 -15.10 -6.26
CA THR A 124 8.09 -14.83 -6.77
C THR A 124 8.98 -14.31 -5.65
N PRO A 125 10.32 -14.33 -5.82
CA PRO A 125 11.24 -13.69 -4.85
C PRO A 125 11.10 -12.17 -4.74
N ALA A 126 10.28 -11.54 -5.59
CA ALA A 126 10.17 -10.08 -5.68
C ALA A 126 9.78 -9.39 -4.38
N VAL A 127 8.99 -10.04 -3.54
CA VAL A 127 8.46 -9.47 -2.28
C VAL A 127 9.03 -10.16 -1.03
N ALA A 128 9.55 -11.37 -1.14
CA ALA A 128 10.02 -12.15 0.01
C ALA A 128 11.14 -11.42 0.78
N GLY A 129 11.01 -11.39 2.10
CA GLY A 129 11.97 -10.73 2.99
C GLY A 129 11.89 -9.18 2.99
N LYS A 130 11.02 -8.57 2.18
CA LYS A 130 10.88 -7.11 2.14
C LYS A 130 9.91 -6.61 3.20
N PRO A 131 10.21 -5.49 3.88
CA PRO A 131 9.27 -4.82 4.77
C PRO A 131 8.00 -4.36 4.02
N LEU A 132 6.84 -4.61 4.62
CA LEU A 132 5.58 -3.98 4.25
C LEU A 132 5.12 -3.10 5.40
N LEU A 133 5.01 -1.80 5.15
CA LEU A 133 4.44 -0.80 6.06
C LEU A 133 3.05 -0.38 5.59
N VAL A 134 2.07 -0.42 6.48
CA VAL A 134 0.76 0.23 6.24
C VAL A 134 0.76 1.59 6.92
N VAL A 135 0.39 2.62 6.15
CA VAL A 135 0.22 4.00 6.60
C VAL A 135 -1.24 4.38 6.37
N THR A 136 -1.95 4.73 7.44
CA THR A 136 -3.37 5.05 7.30
C THR A 136 -3.79 6.20 8.20
N THR A 137 -4.85 6.90 7.79
CA THR A 137 -5.42 8.04 8.52
C THR A 137 -6.85 7.75 8.89
N THR A 138 -7.24 8.01 10.14
CA THR A 138 -8.59 7.74 10.63
C THR A 138 -9.32 9.04 11.01
N GLY A 139 -10.62 9.10 10.74
CA GLY A 139 -11.45 10.23 11.18
C GLY A 139 -11.57 10.32 12.69
N SER A 140 -11.65 9.17 13.36
CA SER A 140 -11.80 9.09 14.81
C SER A 140 -10.46 9.12 15.52
N GLU A 141 -10.49 9.55 16.77
CA GLU A 141 -9.36 9.55 17.72
C GLU A 141 -8.95 8.12 18.13
N PHE A 142 -7.76 8.00 18.71
CA PHE A 142 -7.18 6.72 19.13
C PHE A 142 -8.11 5.92 20.06
N ASP A 143 -8.75 6.58 21.04
CA ASP A 143 -9.61 5.91 22.02
C ASP A 143 -10.86 5.29 21.40
N ALA A 144 -11.30 5.74 20.22
CA ALA A 144 -12.38 5.10 19.49
C ALA A 144 -12.01 3.68 19.01
N TYR A 145 -10.72 3.43 18.74
CA TYR A 145 -10.19 2.16 18.22
C TYR A 145 -9.57 1.31 19.33
N ARG A 146 -10.35 1.05 20.36
CA ARG A 146 -10.01 0.18 21.50
C ARG A 146 -11.18 -0.73 21.83
N SER A 147 -10.93 -1.81 22.58
CA SER A 147 -11.99 -2.75 22.98
C SER A 147 -13.16 -2.10 23.73
N GLY A 148 -12.92 -1.05 24.50
CA GLY A 148 -13.95 -0.23 25.16
C GLY A 148 -14.40 0.99 24.37
N GLY A 149 -13.78 1.29 23.25
CA GLY A 149 -14.11 2.43 22.40
C GLY A 149 -15.33 2.17 21.50
N ARG A 150 -15.84 3.21 20.83
CA ARG A 150 -17.06 3.08 20.02
C ARG A 150 -16.89 2.13 18.82
N ASN A 151 -15.67 2.03 18.24
CA ASN A 151 -15.40 1.12 17.13
C ASN A 151 -15.09 -0.31 17.57
N ARG A 152 -14.88 -0.56 18.87
CA ARG A 152 -14.72 -1.87 19.50
C ARG A 152 -13.45 -2.63 19.13
N PHE A 153 -12.78 -2.30 18.04
CA PHE A 153 -11.59 -2.96 17.52
C PHE A 153 -10.44 -1.95 17.42
N THR A 154 -9.23 -2.43 17.62
CA THR A 154 -8.01 -1.66 17.32
C THR A 154 -7.79 -1.58 15.81
N VAL A 155 -7.05 -0.57 15.35
CA VAL A 155 -6.67 -0.50 13.92
C VAL A 155 -5.80 -1.71 13.53
N ASP A 156 -4.96 -2.21 14.44
CA ASP A 156 -4.15 -3.41 14.20
C ASP A 156 -5.01 -4.64 13.92
N GLU A 157 -6.10 -4.84 14.67
CA GLU A 157 -7.04 -5.94 14.42
C GLU A 157 -7.72 -5.80 13.06
N LEU A 158 -8.10 -4.58 12.69
CA LEU A 158 -8.76 -4.29 11.42
C LEU A 158 -7.80 -4.39 10.22
N LEU A 159 -6.49 -4.26 10.44
CA LEU A 159 -5.46 -4.45 9.41
C LEU A 159 -4.97 -5.90 9.27
N ARG A 160 -5.51 -6.86 10.02
CA ARG A 160 -5.14 -8.28 9.93
C ARG A 160 -5.16 -8.88 8.51
N PRO A 161 -6.08 -8.51 7.60
CA PRO A 161 -6.03 -9.01 6.22
C PRO A 161 -4.74 -8.62 5.48
N TYR A 162 -4.23 -7.40 5.72
CA TYR A 162 -2.96 -6.92 5.12
C TYR A 162 -1.76 -7.64 5.74
N GLN A 163 -1.75 -7.78 7.06
CA GLN A 163 -0.72 -8.53 7.78
C GLN A 163 -0.69 -9.99 7.33
N GLY A 164 -1.85 -10.64 7.27
CA GLY A 164 -1.96 -12.03 6.82
C GLY A 164 -1.45 -12.22 5.40
N GLY A 165 -1.80 -11.30 4.48
CA GLY A 165 -1.30 -11.30 3.11
C GLY A 165 0.21 -11.10 3.03
N ALA A 166 0.77 -10.18 3.82
CA ALA A 166 2.21 -9.94 3.88
C ALA A 166 2.97 -11.18 4.36
N VAL A 167 2.53 -11.77 5.48
CA VAL A 167 3.14 -12.99 6.05
C VAL A 167 3.04 -14.15 5.07
N HIS A 168 1.90 -14.35 4.42
CA HIS A 168 1.70 -15.40 3.40
C HIS A 168 2.66 -15.23 2.21
N ALA A 169 2.94 -13.98 1.81
CA ALA A 169 3.88 -13.65 0.75
C ALA A 169 5.36 -13.67 1.19
N GLY A 170 5.66 -14.00 2.44
CA GLY A 170 7.02 -14.00 2.99
C GLY A 170 7.60 -12.60 3.23
N MET A 171 6.77 -11.56 3.28
CA MET A 171 7.18 -10.20 3.62
C MET A 171 7.32 -10.01 5.14
N ILE A 172 8.08 -9.00 5.54
CA ILE A 172 8.25 -8.61 6.94
C ILE A 172 7.21 -7.53 7.28
N TRP A 173 6.18 -7.91 8.02
CA TRP A 173 5.16 -6.96 8.49
C TRP A 173 5.78 -5.93 9.44
N GLN A 174 5.56 -4.66 9.13
CA GLN A 174 5.94 -3.55 10.01
C GLN A 174 4.76 -3.09 10.85
N SER A 175 5.02 -2.61 12.06
CA SER A 175 3.97 -1.95 12.87
C SER A 175 3.30 -0.84 12.05
N PRO A 176 1.97 -0.82 11.93
CA PRO A 176 1.27 0.18 11.13
C PRO A 176 1.54 1.61 11.64
N PHE A 177 1.64 2.55 10.71
CA PHE A 177 1.71 3.96 11.01
C PHE A 177 0.32 4.57 10.87
N VAL A 178 -0.29 4.95 11.98
CA VAL A 178 -1.68 5.42 12.01
C VAL A 178 -1.75 6.87 12.49
N VAL A 179 -2.38 7.73 11.69
CA VAL A 179 -2.69 9.12 12.08
C VAL A 179 -4.15 9.20 12.48
N TYR A 180 -4.40 9.34 13.76
CA TYR A 180 -5.75 9.37 14.33
C TYR A 180 -6.33 10.77 14.38
N GLY A 181 -7.67 10.86 14.40
CA GLY A 181 -8.38 12.08 14.77
C GLY A 181 -8.51 13.11 13.65
N MET A 182 -8.54 12.70 12.39
CA MET A 182 -8.69 13.62 11.25
C MET A 182 -10.06 14.34 11.22
N GLY A 183 -11.04 13.86 11.98
CA GLY A 183 -12.33 14.51 12.19
C GLY A 183 -12.46 15.27 13.52
N THR A 184 -11.34 15.53 14.20
CA THR A 184 -11.32 16.22 15.50
C THR A 184 -10.65 17.60 15.40
N PRO A 185 -10.82 18.48 16.41
CA PRO A 185 -10.12 19.77 16.46
C PRO A 185 -8.58 19.67 16.49
N ASP A 186 -8.02 18.53 16.93
CA ASP A 186 -6.58 18.29 16.99
C ASP A 186 -5.97 17.82 15.67
N ALA A 187 -6.74 17.71 14.60
CA ALA A 187 -6.30 17.13 13.33
C ALA A 187 -5.02 17.79 12.78
N GLU A 188 -4.96 19.12 12.76
CA GLU A 188 -3.81 19.86 12.23
C GLU A 188 -2.53 19.56 13.02
N LYS A 189 -2.61 19.56 14.35
CA LYS A 189 -1.50 19.22 15.25
C LYS A 189 -1.04 17.77 15.02
N ASN A 190 -1.98 16.85 14.90
CA ASN A 190 -1.68 15.42 14.68
C ASN A 190 -1.01 15.21 13.32
N ILE A 191 -1.44 15.93 12.29
CA ILE A 191 -0.83 15.89 10.95
C ILE A 191 0.61 16.39 10.98
N ALA A 192 0.88 17.55 11.61
CA ALA A 192 2.21 18.13 11.67
C ALA A 192 3.21 17.17 12.35
N LEU A 193 2.83 16.59 13.49
CA LEU A 193 3.65 15.61 14.19
C LEU A 193 3.87 14.34 13.36
N ALA A 194 2.82 13.85 12.73
CA ALA A 194 2.85 12.63 11.94
C ALA A 194 3.75 12.77 10.70
N ALA A 195 3.80 13.93 10.05
CA ALA A 195 4.62 14.15 8.86
C ALA A 195 6.11 13.94 9.16
N ASP A 196 6.63 14.49 10.25
CA ASP A 196 8.02 14.32 10.67
C ASP A 196 8.34 12.87 11.05
N LEU A 197 7.44 12.22 11.79
CA LEU A 197 7.61 10.82 12.20
C LEU A 197 7.56 9.88 10.99
N TYR A 198 6.66 10.15 10.05
CA TYR A 198 6.56 9.35 8.81
C TYR A 198 7.82 9.47 7.96
N LYS A 199 8.36 10.68 7.81
CA LYS A 199 9.63 10.89 7.12
C LYS A 199 10.76 10.04 7.73
N LYS A 200 10.91 10.06 9.05
CA LYS A 200 11.89 9.22 9.76
C LYS A 200 11.65 7.73 9.49
N ARG A 201 10.40 7.28 9.54
CA ARG A 201 10.04 5.88 9.29
C ARG A 201 10.41 5.42 7.88
N VAL A 202 10.17 6.28 6.85
CA VAL A 202 10.56 6.01 5.47
C VAL A 202 12.08 5.99 5.30
N MET A 203 12.80 6.91 5.94
CA MET A 203 14.27 6.93 5.91
C MET A 203 14.88 5.66 6.51
N ALA A 204 14.30 5.13 7.58
CA ALA A 204 14.72 3.84 8.16
C ALA A 204 14.53 2.69 7.16
N LEU A 205 13.41 2.66 6.41
CA LEU A 205 13.15 1.65 5.37
C LEU A 205 14.15 1.73 4.20
N ILE A 206 14.73 2.88 3.93
CA ILE A 206 15.78 3.04 2.91
C ILE A 206 17.12 2.48 3.43
N GLY A 207 17.28 2.29 4.75
CA GLY A 207 18.53 1.89 5.39
C GLY A 207 19.53 3.05 5.52
N LYS A 208 19.05 4.30 5.44
CA LYS A 208 19.86 5.51 5.65
C LYS A 208 19.90 5.94 7.13
N ASP A 209 18.98 5.46 7.94
CA ASP A 209 18.94 5.70 9.37
C ASP A 209 19.31 4.43 10.13
N LYS A 210 20.55 4.36 10.62
CA LYS A 210 21.04 3.22 11.43
C LYS A 210 20.88 3.48 12.94
N SER A 211 20.20 4.55 13.34
CA SER A 211 20.26 5.04 14.71
C SER A 211 19.23 4.45 15.67
N GLU A 212 18.23 3.65 15.20
CA GLU A 212 17.19 3.11 16.10
C GLU A 212 16.72 1.71 15.69
N ASP A 213 17.64 0.72 15.66
CA ASP A 213 17.24 -0.69 15.76
C ASP A 213 17.13 -1.07 17.26
N SER A 214 16.11 -0.56 17.94
CA SER A 214 15.73 -1.02 19.29
C SER A 214 14.24 -0.84 19.54
N TRP A 215 13.44 -1.78 18.99
CA TRP A 215 12.08 -2.08 19.50
C TRP A 215 11.86 -3.59 19.51
#